data_9e8d625e391d2f6759ea096a9c50ed51
#
_entry.id   9e8d625e391d2f6759ea096a9c50ed51
#
_cell.length_a   1.000
_cell.length_b   1.000
_cell.length_c   1.000
_cell.angle_alpha   90.00
_cell.angle_beta   90.00
_cell.angle_gamma   90.00
#
_symmetry.space_group_name_H-M   'P 1'
#
loop_
_entity.id
_entity.type
_entity.pdbx_description
1 polymer ?
#
loop_
_entity_poly.entity_id
_entity_poly.type
_entity_poly.pdbx_seq_one_letter_code
_entity_poly.pdbx_strand_id
1 'polypeptide(L)'
;MRGAGQSVARFVTLGLPLGLRLLLLLCFVVVTSAKTSTPAFAAGDEPKYQALNPRGNPPDVSLVPLSPRLTDLNDKTVFVVHAWPANVPSGFEPVVERLIAGLKTKYPGINLVTRYKDAAYSEDEPELWTQVKREAAAFIYVPADSAATTMWSVTWSAGLEKMGVPGVVLHFAALAENAEVTRTKLGTPIRLVEVPNHSGSGDGNAADVTDAVAAALVSPLTDAERATGTRHSEPPPRIGVTGTLAEIQDFFYAQHWTDGLPIIPPTEENVAAMLKGTKHAASEIVTKAMLPEGWPVTVEKVAINAVMAGATPNEMPVLLAAIEAFGSGHFASSVRSTNSFSFMQLVNGPIAREIGMNSGTYALGPGNRANATIGRALRLFIYNLGGGENGVNLMGTQGNVGSYAFCFAENEAASPWEPFQVSRGFERDDSTITVFAGGWSHTGNMLHQDLHRLARDIAYFQWPSGIVALLAPATANALAQSGMSKAKVEEELWRNATLTMGEFRNDHYYQRFIIPILKGKEMNGLRDRWPASYLNLPDDARVQVYPRDDVHVVVVGGEANAMMQGWAMWGATTVSIDKWR
;
A
#
# COMPACT_ATOMS: atom_id res chain seq x y z
N MET A 1 40.23 -20.70 -27.81
CA MET A 1 40.56 -20.22 -29.18
C MET A 1 39.84 -18.89 -29.33
N ARG A 2 40.56 -17.80 -29.15
CA ARG A 2 40.98 -16.76 -30.12
C ARG A 2 39.75 -16.20 -30.89
N GLY A 3 39.33 -14.93 -30.81
CA GLY A 3 40.13 -13.79 -31.09
C GLY A 3 39.49 -12.47 -30.67
N ALA A 4 40.34 -11.56 -30.33
CA ALA A 4 40.11 -10.17 -30.05
C ALA A 4 39.80 -9.37 -31.32
N GLY A 5 38.71 -8.61 -31.34
CA GLY A 5 38.39 -7.62 -32.36
C GLY A 5 38.87 -6.23 -31.92
N GLN A 6 39.93 -5.73 -32.52
CA GLN A 6 40.36 -4.33 -32.39
C GLN A 6 39.40 -3.42 -33.17
N SER A 7 38.77 -2.46 -32.49
CA SER A 7 38.08 -1.35 -33.13
C SER A 7 39.08 -0.25 -33.48
N VAL A 8 39.34 -0.06 -34.78
CA VAL A 8 40.17 1.04 -35.29
C VAL A 8 39.25 2.26 -35.50
N ALA A 9 39.41 3.27 -34.65
CA ALA A 9 38.81 4.58 -34.86
C ALA A 9 39.50 5.31 -36.01
N ARG A 10 38.80 5.51 -37.13
CA ARG A 10 39.23 6.38 -38.23
C ARG A 10 39.01 7.84 -37.84
N PHE A 11 40.12 8.58 -37.65
CA PHE A 11 40.08 10.04 -37.56
C PHE A 11 39.95 10.64 -38.97
N VAL A 12 38.90 11.40 -39.19
CA VAL A 12 38.76 12.26 -40.37
C VAL A 12 39.55 13.54 -40.10
N THR A 13 40.63 13.74 -40.83
CA THR A 13 41.44 14.97 -40.77
C THR A 13 40.82 16.03 -41.69
N LEU A 14 40.08 16.97 -41.15
CA LEU A 14 39.73 18.22 -41.83
C LEU A 14 40.93 19.17 -41.78
N GLY A 15 41.23 19.82 -42.92
CA GLY A 15 42.42 20.66 -43.15
C GLY A 15 42.42 21.94 -42.30
N LEU A 16 43.14 21.89 -41.20
CA LEU A 16 43.46 23.05 -40.36
C LEU A 16 44.93 23.46 -40.56
N PRO A 17 45.25 24.77 -40.55
CA PRO A 17 46.62 25.27 -40.78
C PRO A 17 47.61 24.84 -39.69
N LEU A 18 48.88 24.66 -40.10
CA LEU A 18 49.93 24.04 -39.30
C LEU A 18 50.20 24.66 -37.93
N GLY A 19 49.91 25.96 -37.74
CA GLY A 19 50.11 26.66 -36.47
C GLY A 19 49.13 26.22 -35.36
N LEU A 20 47.93 25.78 -35.71
CA LEU A 20 46.92 25.35 -34.73
C LEU A 20 47.15 23.90 -34.24
N ARG A 21 47.91 23.10 -35.04
CA ARG A 21 48.31 21.74 -34.66
C ARG A 21 49.37 21.71 -33.58
N LEU A 22 50.27 22.71 -33.57
CA LEU A 22 51.31 22.81 -32.54
C LEU A 22 50.73 23.27 -31.18
N LEU A 23 49.71 24.13 -31.22
CA LEU A 23 49.04 24.60 -29.97
C LEU A 23 48.22 23.48 -29.31
N LEU A 24 47.56 22.64 -30.10
CA LEU A 24 46.80 21.49 -29.58
C LEU A 24 47.70 20.37 -29.03
N LEU A 25 48.91 20.17 -29.62
CA LEU A 25 49.91 19.23 -29.08
C LEU A 25 50.54 19.75 -27.78
N LEU A 26 50.79 21.06 -27.66
CA LEU A 26 51.32 21.65 -26.42
C LEU A 26 50.29 21.63 -25.28
N CYS A 27 49.02 21.82 -25.58
CA CYS A 27 47.96 21.68 -24.57
C CYS A 27 47.80 20.23 -24.08
N PHE A 28 48.06 19.23 -24.95
CA PHE A 28 47.95 17.82 -24.54
C PHE A 28 49.17 17.35 -23.72
N VAL A 29 50.35 17.92 -23.92
CA VAL A 29 51.58 17.57 -23.16
C VAL A 29 51.59 18.24 -21.77
N VAL A 30 50.93 19.37 -21.61
CA VAL A 30 50.83 20.06 -20.29
C VAL A 30 49.79 19.43 -19.37
N VAL A 31 48.75 18.77 -19.91
CA VAL A 31 47.72 18.12 -19.10
C VAL A 31 48.17 16.75 -18.51
N THR A 32 49.20 16.12 -19.07
CA THR A 32 49.66 14.81 -18.58
C THR A 32 50.72 14.88 -17.47
N SER A 33 51.15 16.08 -17.03
CA SER A 33 52.15 16.24 -15.96
C SER A 33 51.60 16.87 -14.67
N ALA A 34 50.35 17.25 -14.63
CA ALA A 34 49.70 17.56 -13.35
C ALA A 34 49.37 16.22 -12.63
N LYS A 35 50.31 15.73 -11.83
CA LYS A 35 49.95 14.86 -10.73
C LYS A 35 48.97 15.65 -9.90
N THR A 36 47.66 15.45 -10.14
CA THR A 36 46.65 15.76 -9.15
C THR A 36 46.99 14.92 -7.94
N SER A 37 47.73 15.47 -7.00
CA SER A 37 47.68 14.99 -5.64
C SER A 37 46.23 15.17 -5.22
N THR A 38 45.45 14.13 -5.34
CA THR A 38 44.24 13.98 -4.52
C THR A 38 44.71 14.28 -3.10
N PRO A 39 44.14 15.25 -2.39
CA PRO A 39 44.50 15.41 -1.00
C PRO A 39 44.22 14.02 -0.38
N ALA A 40 45.29 13.34 0.06
CA ALA A 40 45.16 12.25 0.96
C ALA A 40 44.55 12.89 2.20
N PHE A 41 43.22 12.72 2.35
CA PHE A 41 42.64 12.90 3.66
C PHE A 41 43.47 11.99 4.57
N ALA A 42 44.15 12.60 5.55
CA ALA A 42 44.81 11.84 6.59
C ALA A 42 43.81 10.80 7.08
N ALA A 43 44.22 9.55 7.15
CA ALA A 43 43.46 8.48 7.74
C ALA A 43 43.45 8.73 9.26
N GLY A 44 42.66 9.75 9.67
CA GLY A 44 42.13 9.85 11.01
C GLY A 44 40.97 8.88 11.10
N ASP A 45 40.77 8.26 12.24
CA ASP A 45 39.59 7.40 12.47
C ASP A 45 38.33 8.16 12.04
N GLU A 46 37.59 7.58 11.09
CA GLU A 46 36.33 8.16 10.67
C GLU A 46 35.40 8.33 11.89
N PRO A 47 34.68 9.46 11.99
CA PRO A 47 33.80 9.68 13.14
C PRO A 47 32.74 8.56 13.19
N LYS A 48 32.53 8.02 14.41
CA LYS A 48 31.51 7.03 14.68
C LYS A 48 30.31 7.66 15.33
N TYR A 49 29.13 7.18 14.96
CA TYR A 49 27.84 7.64 15.43
C TYR A 49 27.08 6.48 16.07
N GLN A 50 26.24 6.80 17.05
CA GLN A 50 25.24 5.88 17.57
C GLN A 50 23.90 6.21 16.89
N ALA A 51 23.40 5.30 16.05
CA ALA A 51 22.12 5.45 15.41
C ALA A 51 21.04 4.73 16.21
N LEU A 52 19.95 5.42 16.50
CA LEU A 52 18.78 4.87 17.19
C LEU A 52 18.07 3.84 16.31
N ASN A 53 17.44 2.86 16.95
CA ASN A 53 16.65 1.85 16.29
C ASN A 53 15.32 2.45 15.78
N PRO A 54 15.06 2.42 14.47
CA PRO A 54 13.85 3.01 13.89
C PRO A 54 12.59 2.16 14.09
N ARG A 55 12.72 0.90 14.47
CA ARG A 55 11.60 -0.06 14.56
C ARG A 55 10.64 0.32 15.67
N GLY A 56 9.34 0.21 15.35
CA GLY A 56 8.27 0.25 16.33
C GLY A 56 8.29 -0.95 17.28
N ASN A 57 7.45 -0.91 18.27
CA ASN A 57 7.30 -2.00 19.24
C ASN A 57 6.11 -2.87 18.82
N PRO A 58 6.32 -4.13 18.41
CA PRO A 58 5.21 -5.06 18.21
C PRO A 58 4.39 -5.18 19.50
N PRO A 59 3.07 -5.29 19.43
CA PRO A 59 2.24 -5.53 20.61
C PRO A 59 2.44 -6.96 21.13
N ASP A 60 2.15 -7.15 22.41
CA ASP A 60 2.02 -8.48 22.99
C ASP A 60 0.93 -9.29 22.28
N VAL A 61 1.11 -10.59 22.18
CA VAL A 61 0.20 -11.49 21.48
C VAL A 61 -0.43 -12.47 22.45
N SER A 62 -1.76 -12.42 22.58
CA SER A 62 -2.52 -13.43 23.33
C SER A 62 -2.52 -14.76 22.58
N LEU A 63 -1.99 -15.81 23.20
CA LEU A 63 -2.01 -17.15 22.62
C LEU A 63 -3.37 -17.81 22.84
N VAL A 64 -3.94 -18.28 21.73
CA VAL A 64 -5.23 -18.96 21.71
C VAL A 64 -5.03 -20.36 21.14
N PRO A 65 -5.32 -21.41 21.92
CA PRO A 65 -5.14 -22.78 21.47
C PRO A 65 -6.12 -23.12 20.35
N LEU A 66 -5.74 -24.05 19.50
CA LEU A 66 -6.63 -24.61 18.50
C LEU A 66 -7.72 -25.49 19.15
N SER A 67 -8.86 -25.58 18.48
CA SER A 67 -9.95 -26.49 18.83
C SER A 67 -9.49 -27.96 18.76
N PRO A 68 -10.04 -28.88 19.57
CA PRO A 68 -9.75 -30.30 19.46
C PRO A 68 -9.99 -30.82 18.05
N ARG A 69 -9.07 -31.62 17.53
CA ARG A 69 -9.16 -32.21 16.20
C ARG A 69 -10.11 -33.41 16.18
N LEU A 70 -10.68 -33.68 15.01
CA LEU A 70 -11.49 -34.88 14.80
C LEU A 70 -10.63 -36.13 14.85
N THR A 71 -11.22 -37.25 15.23
CA THR A 71 -10.55 -38.55 15.17
C THR A 71 -10.70 -39.23 13.81
N ASP A 72 -11.74 -38.89 13.06
CA ASP A 72 -12.06 -39.38 11.73
C ASP A 72 -12.95 -38.36 11.01
N LEU A 73 -13.00 -38.42 9.68
CA LEU A 73 -13.85 -37.56 8.84
C LEU A 73 -15.10 -38.28 8.32
N ASN A 74 -15.25 -39.60 8.48
CA ASN A 74 -16.47 -40.31 8.13
C ASN A 74 -17.64 -39.82 8.98
N ASP A 75 -18.79 -39.66 8.35
CA ASP A 75 -20.04 -39.18 8.98
C ASP A 75 -19.92 -37.78 9.61
N LYS A 76 -18.92 -36.99 9.16
CA LYS A 76 -18.72 -35.61 9.59
C LYS A 76 -19.12 -34.64 8.48
N THR A 77 -19.75 -33.53 8.89
CA THR A 77 -20.01 -32.41 8.00
C THR A 77 -18.81 -31.47 8.04
N VAL A 78 -18.14 -31.30 6.89
CA VAL A 78 -17.00 -30.39 6.73
C VAL A 78 -17.38 -29.30 5.75
N PHE A 79 -17.28 -28.04 6.20
CA PHE A 79 -17.56 -26.91 5.35
C PHE A 79 -16.34 -26.50 4.56
N VAL A 80 -16.52 -26.31 3.25
CA VAL A 80 -15.52 -25.68 2.35
C VAL A 80 -15.96 -24.22 2.18
N VAL A 81 -15.28 -23.31 2.88
CA VAL A 81 -15.64 -21.89 2.94
C VAL A 81 -14.76 -21.10 2.01
N HIS A 82 -15.34 -20.49 0.99
CA HIS A 82 -14.63 -19.62 0.04
C HIS A 82 -14.68 -18.17 0.48
N ALA A 83 -13.54 -17.47 0.34
CA ALA A 83 -13.41 -16.04 0.66
C ALA A 83 -14.19 -15.12 -0.27
N TRP A 84 -14.65 -15.60 -1.43
CA TRP A 84 -15.35 -14.87 -2.47
C TRP A 84 -16.71 -15.45 -2.78
N PRO A 85 -17.66 -14.64 -3.34
CA PRO A 85 -18.92 -15.16 -3.89
C PRO A 85 -18.70 -16.22 -4.97
N ALA A 86 -19.68 -17.11 -5.16
CA ALA A 86 -19.59 -18.27 -6.05
C ALA A 86 -19.28 -17.97 -7.53
N ASN A 87 -19.62 -16.77 -7.98
CA ASN A 87 -19.38 -16.29 -9.35
C ASN A 87 -18.02 -15.61 -9.56
N VAL A 88 -17.17 -15.58 -8.51
CA VAL A 88 -15.86 -14.93 -8.54
C VAL A 88 -14.77 -15.98 -8.44
N PRO A 89 -13.95 -16.17 -9.50
CA PRO A 89 -12.84 -17.10 -9.45
C PRO A 89 -11.86 -16.77 -8.33
N SER A 90 -11.51 -17.75 -7.52
CA SER A 90 -10.52 -17.65 -6.44
C SER A 90 -9.11 -18.05 -6.90
N GLY A 91 -9.03 -18.79 -8.01
CA GLY A 91 -7.82 -19.44 -8.48
C GLY A 91 -7.55 -20.80 -7.85
N PHE A 92 -8.37 -21.22 -6.89
CA PHE A 92 -8.27 -22.51 -6.22
C PHE A 92 -9.23 -23.56 -6.79
N GLU A 93 -10.10 -23.24 -7.74
CA GLU A 93 -11.16 -24.10 -8.21
C GLU A 93 -10.68 -25.52 -8.58
N PRO A 94 -9.63 -25.70 -9.42
CA PRO A 94 -9.17 -27.05 -9.80
C PRO A 94 -8.62 -27.84 -8.59
N VAL A 95 -7.98 -27.15 -7.64
CA VAL A 95 -7.45 -27.77 -6.41
C VAL A 95 -8.59 -28.18 -5.49
N VAL A 96 -9.61 -27.35 -5.34
CA VAL A 96 -10.78 -27.62 -4.49
C VAL A 96 -11.62 -28.74 -5.07
N GLU A 97 -11.84 -28.79 -6.38
CA GLU A 97 -12.54 -29.89 -7.04
C GLU A 97 -11.82 -31.24 -6.80
N ARG A 98 -10.50 -31.26 -6.99
CA ARG A 98 -9.68 -32.45 -6.72
C ARG A 98 -9.70 -32.84 -5.23
N LEU A 99 -9.59 -31.88 -4.33
CA LEU A 99 -9.67 -32.07 -2.88
C LEU A 99 -11.02 -32.68 -2.47
N ILE A 100 -12.13 -32.16 -2.99
CA ILE A 100 -13.47 -32.67 -2.71
C ILE A 100 -13.61 -34.12 -3.18
N ALA A 101 -13.15 -34.44 -4.40
CA ALA A 101 -13.17 -35.80 -4.94
C ALA A 101 -12.29 -36.73 -4.11
N GLY A 102 -11.08 -36.33 -3.78
CA GLY A 102 -10.13 -37.09 -2.97
C GLY A 102 -10.64 -37.38 -1.56
N LEU A 103 -11.20 -36.40 -0.88
CA LEU A 103 -11.79 -36.55 0.45
C LEU A 103 -12.99 -37.54 0.43
N LYS A 104 -13.87 -37.45 -0.57
CA LYS A 104 -14.99 -38.40 -0.73
C LYS A 104 -14.52 -39.81 -1.00
N THR A 105 -13.41 -39.97 -1.74
CA THR A 105 -12.82 -41.30 -2.00
C THR A 105 -12.20 -41.86 -0.72
N LYS A 106 -11.50 -41.07 0.04
CA LYS A 106 -10.80 -41.49 1.26
C LYS A 106 -11.76 -41.71 2.44
N TYR A 107 -12.82 -40.91 2.53
CA TYR A 107 -13.82 -40.92 3.58
C TYR A 107 -15.24 -40.96 2.95
N PRO A 108 -15.74 -42.15 2.55
CA PRO A 108 -17.00 -42.27 1.79
C PRO A 108 -18.23 -41.71 2.53
N GLY A 109 -18.19 -41.65 3.87
CA GLY A 109 -19.26 -41.05 4.70
C GLY A 109 -19.15 -39.56 4.91
N ILE A 110 -18.11 -38.88 4.39
CA ILE A 110 -17.94 -37.44 4.61
C ILE A 110 -19.04 -36.61 3.92
N ASN A 111 -19.61 -35.64 4.64
CA ASN A 111 -20.53 -34.66 4.07
C ASN A 111 -19.81 -33.34 3.84
N LEU A 112 -19.49 -33.02 2.58
CA LEU A 112 -18.82 -31.77 2.21
C LEU A 112 -19.84 -30.72 1.78
N VAL A 113 -19.84 -29.57 2.46
CA VAL A 113 -20.80 -28.48 2.24
C VAL A 113 -20.03 -27.22 1.83
N THR A 114 -20.16 -26.84 0.56
CA THR A 114 -19.53 -25.60 0.07
C THR A 114 -20.33 -24.37 0.49
N ARG A 115 -19.62 -23.36 0.99
CA ARG A 115 -20.16 -22.03 1.32
C ARG A 115 -19.27 -20.95 0.75
N TYR A 116 -19.87 -19.87 0.36
CA TYR A 116 -19.21 -18.70 -0.18
C TYR A 116 -19.53 -17.51 0.70
N LYS A 117 -18.53 -16.64 0.94
CA LYS A 117 -18.80 -15.35 1.53
C LYS A 117 -19.60 -14.50 0.54
N ASP A 118 -20.68 -13.90 1.01
CA ASP A 118 -21.43 -12.90 0.25
C ASP A 118 -20.89 -11.49 0.48
N ALA A 119 -20.30 -11.24 1.65
CA ALA A 119 -19.58 -10.00 1.93
C ALA A 119 -18.18 -10.02 1.33
N ALA A 120 -17.54 -8.85 1.21
CA ALA A 120 -16.14 -8.77 0.82
C ALA A 120 -15.26 -9.61 1.76
N TYR A 121 -14.12 -10.09 1.25
CA TYR A 121 -13.20 -10.95 2.01
C TYR A 121 -12.76 -10.34 3.35
N SER A 122 -12.67 -9.01 3.42
CA SER A 122 -12.26 -8.25 4.61
C SER A 122 -13.38 -7.99 5.62
N GLU A 123 -14.63 -8.16 5.21
CA GLU A 123 -15.79 -7.85 6.05
C GLU A 123 -16.22 -9.05 6.88
N ASP A 124 -16.69 -8.77 8.09
CA ASP A 124 -17.27 -9.79 8.98
C ASP A 124 -18.62 -10.29 8.44
N GLU A 125 -18.88 -11.57 8.64
CA GLU A 125 -20.13 -12.22 8.19
C GLU A 125 -20.69 -13.12 9.30
N PRO A 126 -21.19 -12.54 10.40
CA PRO A 126 -21.60 -13.28 11.61
C PRO A 126 -22.62 -14.38 11.36
N GLU A 127 -23.50 -14.22 10.36
CA GLU A 127 -24.50 -15.23 10.00
C GLU A 127 -23.82 -16.49 9.45
N LEU A 128 -22.84 -16.33 8.56
CA LEU A 128 -22.06 -17.45 8.01
C LEU A 128 -21.27 -18.16 9.12
N TRP A 129 -20.60 -17.39 10.00
CA TRP A 129 -19.84 -17.99 11.11
C TRP A 129 -20.74 -18.72 12.11
N THR A 130 -21.93 -18.20 12.37
CA THR A 130 -22.94 -18.86 13.21
C THR A 130 -23.42 -20.17 12.57
N GLN A 131 -23.63 -20.18 11.25
CA GLN A 131 -23.98 -21.41 10.52
C GLN A 131 -22.86 -22.43 10.59
N VAL A 132 -21.60 -22.04 10.30
CA VAL A 132 -20.44 -22.92 10.39
C VAL A 132 -20.34 -23.53 11.79
N LYS A 133 -20.44 -22.73 12.84
CA LYS A 133 -20.40 -23.20 14.24
C LYS A 133 -21.50 -24.20 14.55
N ARG A 134 -22.71 -24.02 14.03
CA ARG A 134 -23.87 -24.87 14.33
C ARG A 134 -23.82 -26.21 13.59
N GLU A 135 -23.33 -26.21 12.33
CA GLU A 135 -23.53 -27.31 11.40
C GLU A 135 -22.24 -28.06 11.05
N ALA A 136 -21.09 -27.41 11.15
CA ALA A 136 -19.82 -28.00 10.74
C ALA A 136 -19.10 -28.68 11.90
N ALA A 137 -18.63 -29.90 11.67
CA ALA A 137 -17.67 -30.56 12.53
C ALA A 137 -16.23 -30.04 12.32
N ALA A 138 -15.93 -29.54 11.12
CA ALA A 138 -14.67 -28.91 10.74
C ALA A 138 -14.87 -28.00 9.52
N PHE A 139 -13.87 -27.15 9.24
CA PHE A 139 -13.87 -26.34 8.02
C PHE A 139 -12.55 -26.40 7.24
N ILE A 140 -12.64 -26.12 5.95
CA ILE A 140 -11.53 -25.88 5.04
C ILE A 140 -11.75 -24.48 4.47
N TYR A 141 -10.85 -23.55 4.74
CA TYR A 141 -10.97 -22.18 4.23
C TYR A 141 -10.17 -22.00 2.95
N VAL A 142 -10.83 -21.50 1.92
CA VAL A 142 -10.27 -21.28 0.58
C VAL A 142 -10.15 -19.79 0.35
N PRO A 143 -8.93 -19.21 0.38
CA PRO A 143 -8.71 -17.79 0.07
C PRO A 143 -8.84 -17.54 -1.44
N ALA A 144 -8.38 -16.36 -1.87
CA ALA A 144 -8.06 -16.09 -3.27
C ALA A 144 -6.56 -15.82 -3.42
N ASP A 145 -6.15 -15.47 -4.61
CA ASP A 145 -4.76 -15.34 -5.07
C ASP A 145 -4.06 -14.04 -4.63
N SER A 146 -4.37 -13.50 -3.46
CA SER A 146 -3.75 -12.27 -2.96
C SER A 146 -3.36 -12.35 -1.48
N ALA A 147 -2.34 -11.58 -1.11
CA ALA A 147 -1.91 -11.49 0.29
C ALA A 147 -3.01 -10.96 1.22
N ALA A 148 -3.81 -10.00 0.74
CA ALA A 148 -4.93 -9.47 1.53
C ALA A 148 -5.98 -10.55 1.80
N THR A 149 -6.37 -11.34 0.79
CA THR A 149 -7.33 -12.44 0.98
C THR A 149 -6.77 -13.55 1.85
N THR A 150 -5.49 -13.90 1.71
CA THR A 150 -4.82 -14.88 2.55
C THR A 150 -4.81 -14.43 4.02
N MET A 151 -4.41 -13.19 4.28
CA MET A 151 -4.43 -12.62 5.63
C MET A 151 -5.83 -12.69 6.27
N TRP A 152 -6.87 -12.26 5.57
CA TRP A 152 -8.23 -12.28 6.11
C TRP A 152 -8.77 -13.70 6.27
N SER A 153 -8.41 -14.62 5.37
CA SER A 153 -8.79 -16.04 5.51
C SER A 153 -8.19 -16.67 6.77
N VAL A 154 -6.94 -16.38 7.07
CA VAL A 154 -6.30 -16.79 8.33
C VAL A 154 -6.99 -16.12 9.53
N THR A 155 -7.37 -14.85 9.42
CA THR A 155 -8.04 -14.10 10.48
C THR A 155 -9.43 -14.68 10.80
N TRP A 156 -10.26 -14.92 9.80
CA TRP A 156 -11.58 -15.51 9.98
C TRP A 156 -11.49 -16.95 10.50
N SER A 157 -10.51 -17.72 10.03
CA SER A 157 -10.26 -19.07 10.51
C SER A 157 -9.85 -19.09 11.98
N ALA A 158 -9.04 -18.13 12.42
CA ALA A 158 -8.72 -17.97 13.84
C ALA A 158 -9.98 -17.68 14.68
N GLY A 159 -10.92 -16.91 14.13
CA GLY A 159 -12.24 -16.68 14.73
C GLY A 159 -13.06 -17.96 14.89
N LEU A 160 -13.13 -18.79 13.84
CA LEU A 160 -13.84 -20.06 13.86
C LEU A 160 -13.22 -21.08 14.84
N GLU A 161 -11.88 -21.14 14.91
CA GLU A 161 -11.19 -21.94 15.93
C GLU A 161 -11.56 -21.50 17.34
N LYS A 162 -11.60 -20.19 17.62
CA LYS A 162 -12.06 -19.64 18.91
C LYS A 162 -13.52 -19.99 19.22
N MET A 163 -14.34 -20.22 18.21
CA MET A 163 -15.74 -20.68 18.35
C MET A 163 -15.84 -22.19 18.61
N GLY A 164 -14.74 -22.93 18.58
CA GLY A 164 -14.70 -24.38 18.82
C GLY A 164 -14.78 -25.24 17.56
N VAL A 165 -14.64 -24.67 16.36
CA VAL A 165 -14.69 -25.41 15.10
C VAL A 165 -13.26 -25.59 14.58
N PRO A 166 -12.72 -26.83 14.50
CA PRO A 166 -11.38 -27.08 13.98
C PRO A 166 -11.32 -26.86 12.46
N GLY A 167 -10.22 -26.30 11.98
CA GLY A 167 -10.10 -26.07 10.55
C GLY A 167 -8.68 -25.97 10.00
N VAL A 168 -8.63 -25.71 8.71
CA VAL A 168 -7.39 -25.53 7.93
C VAL A 168 -7.60 -24.44 6.88
N VAL A 169 -6.53 -23.70 6.57
CA VAL A 169 -6.53 -22.70 5.50
C VAL A 169 -5.62 -23.16 4.38
N LEU A 170 -6.12 -23.12 3.14
CA LEU A 170 -5.27 -23.28 1.96
C LEU A 170 -4.53 -21.96 1.69
N HIS A 171 -3.35 -22.04 1.11
CA HIS A 171 -2.63 -20.86 0.61
C HIS A 171 -1.71 -21.25 -0.53
N PHE A 172 -1.43 -20.33 -1.46
CA PHE A 172 -0.39 -20.53 -2.46
C PHE A 172 1.01 -20.41 -1.86
N ALA A 173 1.98 -21.15 -2.39
CA ALA A 173 3.37 -21.13 -1.95
C ALA A 173 3.95 -19.71 -1.91
N ALA A 174 3.63 -18.88 -2.91
CA ALA A 174 4.04 -17.47 -2.95
C ALA A 174 3.49 -16.60 -1.79
N LEU A 175 2.49 -17.09 -1.06
CA LEU A 175 1.84 -16.38 0.06
C LEU A 175 2.07 -17.06 1.41
N ALA A 176 2.95 -18.08 1.46
CA ALA A 176 3.23 -18.85 2.67
C ALA A 176 3.69 -17.97 3.83
N GLU A 177 4.63 -17.08 3.58
CA GLU A 177 5.18 -16.18 4.60
C GLU A 177 4.14 -15.15 5.08
N ASN A 178 3.29 -14.65 4.18
CA ASN A 178 2.17 -13.77 4.55
C ASN A 178 1.18 -14.51 5.49
N ALA A 179 0.84 -15.76 5.20
CA ALA A 179 -0.03 -16.57 6.05
C ALA A 179 0.62 -16.82 7.43
N GLU A 180 1.93 -17.11 7.45
CA GLU A 180 2.70 -17.38 8.67
C GLU A 180 2.79 -16.14 9.58
N VAL A 181 3.15 -14.99 9.02
CA VAL A 181 3.20 -13.72 9.76
C VAL A 181 1.82 -13.40 10.35
N THR A 182 0.76 -13.62 9.58
CA THR A 182 -0.61 -13.37 10.04
C THR A 182 -1.00 -14.28 11.21
N ARG A 183 -0.80 -15.60 11.11
CA ARG A 183 -1.16 -16.52 12.20
C ARG A 183 -0.33 -16.25 13.46
N THR A 184 0.93 -15.89 13.29
CA THR A 184 1.83 -15.53 14.39
C THR A 184 1.32 -14.29 15.12
N LYS A 185 0.92 -13.27 14.40
CA LYS A 185 0.33 -12.04 14.94
C LYS A 185 -0.99 -12.29 15.68
N LEU A 186 -1.84 -13.18 15.15
CA LEU A 186 -3.11 -13.52 15.76
C LEU A 186 -2.98 -14.36 17.03
N GLY A 187 -1.81 -14.95 17.28
CA GLY A 187 -1.56 -15.86 18.39
C GLY A 187 -2.38 -17.15 18.36
N THR A 188 -3.01 -17.44 17.23
CA THR A 188 -3.79 -18.65 16.99
C THR A 188 -3.06 -19.45 15.92
N PRO A 189 -2.44 -20.60 16.24
CA PRO A 189 -1.57 -21.36 15.34
C PRO A 189 -2.38 -22.16 14.30
N ILE A 190 -3.23 -21.49 13.51
CA ILE A 190 -4.04 -22.06 12.46
C ILE A 190 -3.22 -22.99 11.58
N ARG A 191 -3.74 -24.17 11.26
CA ARG A 191 -3.09 -25.10 10.34
C ARG A 191 -3.23 -24.59 8.90
N LEU A 192 -2.09 -24.50 8.24
CA LEU A 192 -1.94 -24.03 6.87
C LEU A 192 -1.62 -25.21 5.97
N VAL A 193 -2.22 -25.27 4.78
CA VAL A 193 -1.88 -26.25 3.74
C VAL A 193 -1.49 -25.52 2.47
N GLU A 194 -0.24 -25.72 2.08
CA GLU A 194 0.33 -25.10 0.91
C GLU A 194 -0.15 -25.74 -0.40
N VAL A 195 -0.49 -24.90 -1.35
CA VAL A 195 -0.77 -25.26 -2.73
C VAL A 195 0.43 -24.83 -3.59
N PRO A 196 1.17 -25.75 -4.21
CA PRO A 196 2.47 -25.46 -4.82
C PRO A 196 2.42 -24.50 -6.00
N ASN A 197 1.33 -24.46 -6.75
CA ASN A 197 1.21 -23.69 -7.98
C ASN A 197 0.28 -22.51 -7.81
N HIS A 198 0.74 -21.32 -8.22
CA HIS A 198 -0.10 -20.13 -8.32
C HIS A 198 -1.11 -20.31 -9.48
N SER A 199 -2.33 -19.81 -9.26
CA SER A 199 -3.38 -19.77 -10.27
C SER A 199 -2.97 -18.91 -11.46
N GLY A 200 -2.76 -19.36 -12.56
CA GLY A 200 -2.42 -18.58 -13.76
C GLY A 200 -1.76 -19.42 -14.83
N SER A 201 -1.17 -20.50 -14.45
CA SER A 201 -0.82 -21.59 -15.35
C SER A 201 -2.10 -22.42 -15.55
N GLY A 202 -2.75 -22.27 -16.67
CA GLY A 202 -3.92 -23.07 -17.08
C GLY A 202 -3.61 -24.56 -17.29
N ASP A 203 -2.66 -25.07 -16.58
CA ASP A 203 -2.19 -26.45 -16.68
C ASP A 203 -3.09 -27.31 -15.82
N GLY A 204 -3.82 -28.21 -16.46
CA GLY A 204 -4.73 -29.19 -15.84
C GLY A 204 -4.11 -30.14 -14.80
N ASN A 205 -3.00 -29.74 -14.19
CA ASN A 205 -2.27 -30.45 -13.15
C ASN A 205 -2.47 -29.76 -11.78
N ALA A 206 -3.74 -29.72 -11.34
CA ALA A 206 -4.07 -29.23 -10.00
C ALA A 206 -3.33 -30.07 -8.95
N ALA A 207 -2.70 -29.40 -7.98
CA ALA A 207 -2.05 -30.08 -6.86
C ALA A 207 -3.07 -30.92 -6.08
N ASP A 208 -2.67 -32.10 -5.65
CA ASP A 208 -3.46 -32.93 -4.76
C ASP A 208 -3.04 -32.66 -3.30
N VAL A 209 -3.89 -31.97 -2.58
CA VAL A 209 -3.69 -31.63 -1.17
C VAL A 209 -4.57 -32.46 -0.23
N THR A 210 -5.21 -33.51 -0.73
CA THR A 210 -6.17 -34.35 0.02
C THR A 210 -5.57 -34.89 1.31
N ASP A 211 -4.38 -35.50 1.24
CA ASP A 211 -3.74 -36.10 2.42
C ASP A 211 -3.29 -35.03 3.42
N ALA A 212 -2.78 -33.91 2.95
CA ALA A 212 -2.35 -32.80 3.82
C ALA A 212 -3.54 -32.18 4.56
N VAL A 213 -4.65 -31.93 3.86
CA VAL A 213 -5.89 -31.41 4.46
C VAL A 213 -6.48 -32.40 5.46
N ALA A 214 -6.59 -33.67 5.07
CA ALA A 214 -7.09 -34.72 5.97
C ALA A 214 -6.24 -34.80 7.25
N ALA A 215 -4.91 -34.86 7.11
CA ALA A 215 -4.00 -34.87 8.25
C ALA A 215 -4.15 -33.62 9.12
N ALA A 216 -4.29 -32.44 8.52
CA ALA A 216 -4.49 -31.18 9.26
C ALA A 216 -5.80 -31.18 10.09
N LEU A 217 -6.83 -31.90 9.68
CA LEU A 217 -8.11 -31.96 10.38
C LEU A 217 -8.14 -33.05 11.49
N VAL A 218 -7.35 -34.15 11.35
CA VAL A 218 -7.44 -35.28 12.28
C VAL A 218 -6.21 -35.49 13.17
N SER A 219 -5.03 -35.02 12.78
CA SER A 219 -3.80 -35.23 13.60
C SER A 219 -3.92 -34.54 14.96
N PRO A 220 -3.50 -35.20 16.04
CA PRO A 220 -3.51 -34.59 17.37
C PRO A 220 -2.81 -33.23 17.40
N LEU A 221 -3.25 -32.36 18.31
CA LEU A 221 -2.60 -31.07 18.53
C LEU A 221 -1.21 -31.26 19.12
N THR A 222 -0.27 -30.44 18.67
CA THR A 222 1.05 -30.28 19.27
C THR A 222 0.96 -29.42 20.54
N ASP A 223 2.02 -29.37 21.33
CA ASP A 223 2.08 -28.51 22.53
C ASP A 223 2.01 -27.02 22.15
N ALA A 224 2.62 -26.62 21.05
CA ALA A 224 2.53 -25.26 20.53
C ALA A 224 1.10 -24.89 20.12
N GLU A 225 0.32 -25.83 19.58
CA GLU A 225 -1.07 -25.63 19.20
C GLU A 225 -2.04 -25.62 20.42
N ARG A 226 -1.59 -26.11 21.57
CA ARG A 226 -2.33 -26.06 22.85
C ARG A 226 -1.95 -24.86 23.71
N ALA A 227 -0.93 -24.09 23.31
CA ALA A 227 -0.38 -23.00 24.11
C ALA A 227 -1.45 -21.93 24.42
N THR A 228 -1.43 -21.46 25.65
CA THR A 228 -2.27 -20.36 26.15
C THR A 228 -1.41 -19.32 26.86
N GLY A 229 -1.98 -18.18 27.20
CA GLY A 229 -1.28 -17.10 27.88
C GLY A 229 -0.90 -15.97 26.94
N THR A 230 0.16 -15.26 27.25
CA THR A 230 0.63 -14.11 26.47
C THR A 230 2.08 -14.35 26.04
N ARG A 231 2.34 -14.22 24.74
CA ARG A 231 3.68 -14.08 24.21
C ARG A 231 4.05 -12.60 24.26
N HIS A 232 4.93 -12.24 25.18
CA HIS A 232 5.44 -10.88 25.28
C HIS A 232 6.39 -10.58 24.13
N SER A 233 6.18 -9.42 23.53
CA SER A 233 7.07 -8.88 22.51
C SER A 233 8.20 -8.12 23.20
N GLU A 234 9.44 -8.47 22.87
CA GLU A 234 10.57 -7.69 23.38
C GLU A 234 10.67 -6.38 22.58
N PRO A 235 10.69 -5.21 23.25
CA PRO A 235 10.93 -3.96 22.55
C PRO A 235 12.32 -3.98 21.91
N PRO A 236 12.46 -3.45 20.69
CA PRO A 236 13.76 -3.39 20.04
C PRO A 236 14.73 -2.54 20.87
N PRO A 237 16.04 -2.90 20.90
CA PRO A 237 17.02 -2.14 21.65
C PRO A 237 17.03 -0.68 21.16
N ARG A 238 17.27 0.27 22.10
CA ARG A 238 17.24 1.70 21.78
C ARG A 238 18.29 2.09 20.71
N ILE A 239 19.52 1.58 20.87
CA ILE A 239 20.58 1.76 19.88
C ILE A 239 20.49 0.62 18.86
N GLY A 240 20.35 0.98 17.58
CA GLY A 240 20.35 0.03 16.47
C GLY A 240 21.76 -0.43 16.14
N VAL A 241 22.68 0.53 15.95
CA VAL A 241 24.06 0.28 15.57
C VAL A 241 24.97 1.44 15.99
N THR A 242 26.24 1.13 16.24
CA THR A 242 27.32 2.13 16.42
C THR A 242 28.37 1.88 15.35
N GLY A 243 28.72 2.91 14.55
CA GLY A 243 29.68 2.77 13.47
C GLY A 243 29.94 4.07 12.73
N THR A 244 30.77 4.01 11.71
CA THR A 244 30.97 5.07 10.72
C THR A 244 29.68 5.26 9.92
N LEU A 245 29.59 6.35 9.13
CA LEU A 245 28.44 6.57 8.26
C LEU A 245 28.21 5.41 7.28
N ALA A 246 29.25 4.87 6.70
CA ALA A 246 29.17 3.74 5.76
C ALA A 246 28.65 2.46 6.48
N GLU A 247 29.22 2.12 7.63
CA GLU A 247 28.78 0.97 8.42
C GLU A 247 27.31 1.07 8.85
N ILE A 248 26.84 2.29 9.19
CA ILE A 248 25.43 2.52 9.53
C ILE A 248 24.55 2.32 8.30
N GLN A 249 24.92 2.86 7.12
CA GLN A 249 24.16 2.65 5.88
C GLN A 249 24.03 1.16 5.57
N ASP A 250 25.15 0.44 5.55
CA ASP A 250 25.17 -0.98 5.23
C ASP A 250 24.32 -1.80 6.22
N PHE A 251 24.41 -1.48 7.52
CA PHE A 251 23.60 -2.12 8.55
C PHE A 251 22.09 -1.88 8.33
N PHE A 252 21.67 -0.63 8.09
CA PHE A 252 20.27 -0.31 7.87
C PHE A 252 19.72 -0.96 6.60
N TYR A 253 20.53 -1.07 5.52
CA TYR A 253 20.16 -1.85 4.34
C TYR A 253 20.00 -3.33 4.66
N ALA A 254 20.95 -3.94 5.35
CA ALA A 254 20.93 -5.36 5.72
C ALA A 254 19.74 -5.71 6.62
N GLN A 255 19.30 -4.76 7.46
CA GLN A 255 18.13 -4.92 8.33
C GLN A 255 16.80 -4.59 7.63
N HIS A 256 16.79 -4.18 6.37
CA HIS A 256 15.61 -3.71 5.65
C HIS A 256 14.88 -2.52 6.35
N TRP A 257 15.67 -1.63 7.01
CA TRP A 257 15.14 -0.45 7.71
C TRP A 257 15.10 0.79 6.84
N THR A 258 15.50 0.71 5.58
CA THR A 258 15.48 1.79 4.60
C THR A 258 14.65 1.41 3.37
N ASP A 259 14.26 2.42 2.61
CA ASP A 259 13.54 2.32 1.34
C ASP A 259 14.47 2.07 0.13
N GLY A 260 15.73 1.69 0.37
CA GLY A 260 16.75 1.52 -0.66
C GLY A 260 17.55 2.81 -0.95
N LEU A 261 17.20 3.94 -0.34
CA LEU A 261 17.94 5.19 -0.43
C LEU A 261 18.79 5.42 0.82
N PRO A 262 19.90 6.17 0.72
CA PRO A 262 20.69 6.57 1.89
C PRO A 262 19.85 7.30 2.92
N ILE A 263 20.20 7.14 4.19
CA ILE A 263 19.51 7.78 5.32
C ILE A 263 20.42 8.79 6.01
N ILE A 264 19.81 9.75 6.72
CA ILE A 264 20.53 10.52 7.73
C ILE A 264 20.51 9.69 9.03
N PRO A 265 21.68 9.39 9.64
CA PRO A 265 21.72 8.63 10.87
C PRO A 265 20.87 9.30 11.97
N PRO A 266 19.90 8.58 12.54
CA PRO A 266 19.06 9.11 13.61
C PRO A 266 19.80 9.04 14.95
N THR A 267 20.78 9.94 15.15
CA THR A 267 21.48 10.09 16.42
C THR A 267 20.57 10.70 17.48
N GLU A 268 20.90 10.53 18.75
CA GLU A 268 20.18 11.17 19.87
C GLU A 268 20.05 12.70 19.66
N GLU A 269 21.13 13.35 19.17
CA GLU A 269 21.15 14.78 18.90
C GLU A 269 20.16 15.16 17.78
N ASN A 270 20.18 14.45 16.65
CA ASN A 270 19.31 14.70 15.51
C ASN A 270 17.84 14.47 15.88
N VAL A 271 17.55 13.42 16.64
CA VAL A 271 16.19 13.11 17.10
C VAL A 271 15.70 14.14 18.13
N ALA A 272 16.56 14.54 19.07
CA ALA A 272 16.23 15.61 20.02
C ALA A 272 15.98 16.96 19.32
N ALA A 273 16.70 17.26 18.24
CA ALA A 273 16.44 18.43 17.41
C ALA A 273 15.09 18.31 16.68
N MET A 274 14.77 17.14 16.12
CA MET A 274 13.50 16.86 15.43
C MET A 274 12.30 17.02 16.37
N LEU A 275 12.40 16.52 17.59
CA LEU A 275 11.34 16.60 18.61
C LEU A 275 10.99 18.05 19.02
N LYS A 276 11.87 19.03 18.80
CA LYS A 276 11.55 20.45 19.03
C LYS A 276 10.50 21.01 18.05
N GLY A 277 10.18 20.27 16.99
CA GLY A 277 9.16 20.66 16.01
C GLY A 277 7.72 20.45 16.48
N THR A 278 7.50 19.89 17.67
CA THR A 278 6.18 19.69 18.26
C THR A 278 6.23 19.91 19.76
N LYS A 279 5.08 20.22 20.37
CA LYS A 279 4.92 20.31 21.83
C LYS A 279 4.52 18.98 22.47
N HIS A 280 4.23 17.97 21.68
CA HIS A 280 3.80 16.66 22.13
C HIS A 280 4.96 15.89 22.78
N ALA A 281 4.63 15.14 23.83
CA ALA A 281 5.64 14.34 24.53
C ALA A 281 6.20 13.22 23.63
N ALA A 282 7.50 12.94 23.73
CA ALA A 282 8.16 11.90 22.94
C ALA A 282 7.49 10.49 23.09
N SER A 283 6.92 10.20 24.27
CA SER A 283 6.22 8.96 24.59
C SER A 283 4.74 8.95 24.19
N GLU A 284 4.19 10.05 23.73
CA GLU A 284 2.78 10.15 23.33
C GLU A 284 2.49 9.24 22.14
N ILE A 285 1.33 8.58 22.17
CA ILE A 285 0.89 7.66 21.11
C ILE A 285 0.18 8.47 20.02
N VAL A 286 0.75 8.47 18.82
CA VAL A 286 0.17 9.10 17.62
C VAL A 286 -0.93 8.23 17.02
N THR A 287 -0.68 6.93 16.91
CA THR A 287 -1.66 5.92 16.50
C THR A 287 -1.45 4.62 17.25
N LYS A 288 -2.53 3.90 17.51
CA LYS A 288 -2.49 2.59 18.17
C LYS A 288 -2.28 1.43 17.20
N ALA A 289 -2.42 1.69 15.89
CA ALA A 289 -2.47 0.62 14.88
C ALA A 289 -1.86 1.07 13.54
N MET A 290 -0.55 1.27 13.48
CA MET A 290 0.15 1.58 12.24
C MET A 290 0.18 0.36 11.32
N LEU A 291 -0.28 0.54 10.10
CA LEU A 291 -0.30 -0.51 9.08
C LEU A 291 1.12 -0.78 8.51
N PRO A 292 1.38 -2.03 8.05
CA PRO A 292 0.47 -3.15 7.90
C PRO A 292 0.17 -3.95 9.17
N GLU A 293 1.07 -4.04 10.16
CA GLU A 293 0.92 -4.99 11.29
C GLU A 293 0.15 -4.45 12.49
N GLY A 294 -0.29 -3.18 12.46
CA GLY A 294 -1.10 -2.59 13.51
C GLY A 294 -0.31 -2.28 14.78
N TRP A 295 0.94 -1.82 14.65
CA TRP A 295 1.78 -1.50 15.80
C TRP A 295 1.46 -0.10 16.36
N PRO A 296 1.54 0.10 17.69
CA PRO A 296 1.44 1.42 18.27
C PRO A 296 2.68 2.26 17.94
N VAL A 297 2.47 3.56 17.69
CA VAL A 297 3.54 4.49 17.28
C VAL A 297 3.60 5.67 18.23
N THR A 298 4.78 5.96 18.75
CA THR A 298 5.06 7.15 19.58
C THR A 298 5.62 8.29 18.75
N VAL A 299 5.50 9.51 19.26
CA VAL A 299 6.10 10.73 18.68
C VAL A 299 7.61 10.56 18.45
N GLU A 300 8.35 9.96 19.41
CA GLU A 300 9.79 9.70 19.25
C GLU A 300 10.10 8.78 18.06
N LYS A 301 9.33 7.73 17.87
CA LYS A 301 9.54 6.80 16.76
C LYS A 301 9.25 7.47 15.40
N VAL A 302 8.30 8.39 15.35
CA VAL A 302 8.09 9.24 14.16
C VAL A 302 9.32 10.13 13.93
N ALA A 303 9.84 10.80 14.97
CA ALA A 303 11.01 11.66 14.87
C ALA A 303 12.27 10.91 14.37
N ILE A 304 12.51 9.67 14.84
CA ILE A 304 13.63 8.82 14.39
C ILE A 304 13.54 8.59 12.87
N ASN A 305 12.40 8.16 12.39
CA ASN A 305 12.21 7.89 10.96
C ASN A 305 12.16 9.18 10.12
N ALA A 306 11.68 10.28 10.67
CA ALA A 306 11.71 11.61 10.06
C ALA A 306 13.14 12.09 9.80
N VAL A 307 14.04 11.91 10.78
CA VAL A 307 15.49 12.18 10.61
C VAL A 307 16.05 11.33 9.48
N MET A 308 15.74 10.04 9.45
CA MET A 308 16.19 9.12 8.39
C MET A 308 15.75 9.59 7.00
N ALA A 309 14.52 10.10 6.87
CA ALA A 309 13.99 10.64 5.62
C ALA A 309 14.66 11.94 5.17
N GLY A 310 15.36 12.64 6.06
CA GLY A 310 15.96 13.96 5.82
C GLY A 310 15.01 15.13 6.10
N ALA A 311 13.94 14.92 6.84
CA ALA A 311 13.00 15.94 7.25
C ALA A 311 13.62 16.97 8.22
N THR A 312 12.97 18.11 8.36
CA THR A 312 13.33 19.16 9.32
C THR A 312 12.34 19.20 10.50
N PRO A 313 12.72 19.79 11.63
CA PRO A 313 11.82 19.95 12.77
C PRO A 313 10.49 20.64 12.41
N ASN A 314 10.49 21.60 11.49
CA ASN A 314 9.27 22.32 11.08
C ASN A 314 8.27 21.41 10.34
N GLU A 315 8.71 20.28 9.81
CA GLU A 315 7.87 19.27 9.14
C GLU A 315 7.23 18.27 10.13
N MET A 316 7.70 18.26 11.39
CA MET A 316 7.26 17.28 12.39
C MET A 316 5.72 17.24 12.59
N PRO A 317 4.99 18.37 12.68
CA PRO A 317 3.53 18.32 12.80
C PRO A 317 2.84 17.67 11.61
N VAL A 318 3.36 17.86 10.39
CA VAL A 318 2.84 17.23 9.16
C VAL A 318 3.06 15.72 9.21
N LEU A 319 4.23 15.28 9.68
CA LEU A 319 4.58 13.85 9.77
C LEU A 319 3.74 13.12 10.82
N LEU A 320 3.45 13.76 11.96
CA LEU A 320 2.56 13.22 12.98
C LEU A 320 1.12 13.08 12.45
N ALA A 321 0.63 14.12 11.78
CA ALA A 321 -0.67 14.10 11.14
C ALA A 321 -0.76 13.03 10.01
N ALA A 322 0.32 12.81 9.23
CA ALA A 322 0.38 11.78 8.21
C ALA A 322 0.23 10.37 8.80
N ILE A 323 0.91 10.09 9.91
CA ILE A 323 0.77 8.83 10.66
C ILE A 323 -0.65 8.63 11.16
N GLU A 324 -1.26 9.68 11.72
CA GLU A 324 -2.63 9.62 12.21
C GLU A 324 -3.62 9.35 11.07
N ALA A 325 -3.50 10.09 9.96
CA ALA A 325 -4.35 9.90 8.79
C ALA A 325 -4.22 8.48 8.23
N PHE A 326 -2.99 7.96 8.13
CA PHE A 326 -2.74 6.61 7.65
C PHE A 326 -3.25 5.53 8.60
N GLY A 327 -3.09 5.73 9.91
CA GLY A 327 -3.54 4.79 10.94
C GLY A 327 -5.06 4.79 11.16
N SER A 328 -5.75 5.89 10.86
CA SER A 328 -7.21 6.01 10.97
C SER A 328 -7.95 5.70 9.67
N GLY A 329 -7.24 5.65 8.53
CA GLY A 329 -7.83 5.40 7.21
C GLY A 329 -8.07 3.92 6.92
N HIS A 330 -8.91 3.65 5.93
CA HIS A 330 -9.24 2.29 5.48
C HIS A 330 -8.19 1.73 4.50
N PHE A 331 -6.90 1.75 4.88
CA PHE A 331 -5.79 1.38 4.00
C PHE A 331 -5.25 -0.04 4.20
N ALA A 332 -5.81 -0.82 5.14
CA ALA A 332 -5.29 -2.14 5.49
C ALA A 332 -5.22 -3.11 4.29
N SER A 333 -6.24 -3.12 3.44
CA SER A 333 -6.24 -3.93 2.22
C SER A 333 -5.32 -3.34 1.14
N SER A 334 -5.24 -2.01 1.03
CA SER A 334 -4.42 -1.34 0.01
C SER A 334 -2.93 -1.54 0.25
N VAL A 335 -2.47 -1.42 1.50
CA VAL A 335 -1.05 -1.56 1.86
C VAL A 335 -0.51 -2.97 1.60
N ARG A 336 -1.37 -3.99 1.70
CA ARG A 336 -1.04 -5.42 1.50
C ARG A 336 -1.36 -5.94 0.10
N SER A 337 -1.95 -5.08 -0.75
CA SER A 337 -2.46 -5.51 -2.05
C SER A 337 -1.36 -5.92 -3.02
N THR A 338 -1.61 -6.98 -3.78
CA THR A 338 -0.80 -7.37 -4.94
C THR A 338 -0.90 -6.37 -6.10
N ASN A 339 -1.86 -5.45 -6.07
CA ASN A 339 -2.09 -4.45 -7.11
C ASN A 339 -1.12 -3.26 -7.09
N SER A 340 -0.11 -3.27 -6.24
CA SER A 340 0.96 -2.26 -6.25
C SER A 340 0.48 -0.82 -6.01
N PHE A 341 -0.35 -0.60 -4.99
CA PHE A 341 -0.82 0.74 -4.64
C PHE A 341 0.28 1.58 -3.97
N SER A 342 0.20 2.89 -4.19
CA SER A 342 0.93 3.92 -3.45
C SER A 342 -0.04 4.77 -2.62
N PHE A 343 0.53 5.71 -1.85
CA PHE A 343 -0.24 6.62 -1.01
C PHE A 343 0.14 8.06 -1.36
N MET A 344 -0.84 8.82 -1.87
CA MET A 344 -0.68 10.22 -2.19
C MET A 344 -1.00 11.06 -0.94
N GLN A 345 -0.13 12.02 -0.63
CA GLN A 345 -0.29 12.94 0.49
C GLN A 345 -0.48 14.36 -0.05
N LEU A 346 -1.62 14.97 0.27
CA LEU A 346 -1.97 16.33 -0.09
C LEU A 346 -1.95 17.20 1.18
N VAL A 347 -1.13 18.26 1.16
CA VAL A 347 -1.04 19.22 2.26
C VAL A 347 -1.73 20.52 1.88
N ASN A 348 -2.57 21.00 2.77
CA ASN A 348 -3.32 22.25 2.62
C ASN A 348 -3.07 23.21 3.79
N GLY A 349 -3.37 24.49 3.56
CA GLY A 349 -3.34 25.54 4.56
C GLY A 349 -1.98 26.20 4.77
N PRO A 350 -1.86 27.07 5.78
CA PRO A 350 -0.67 27.92 6.00
C PRO A 350 0.63 27.14 6.14
N ILE A 351 0.61 25.94 6.75
CA ILE A 351 1.78 25.10 6.99
C ILE A 351 2.57 24.82 5.71
N ALA A 352 1.89 24.62 4.58
CA ALA A 352 2.55 24.33 3.31
C ALA A 352 3.55 25.44 2.92
N ARG A 353 3.18 26.71 3.15
CA ARG A 353 4.06 27.86 2.91
C ARG A 353 5.13 27.98 4.00
N GLU A 354 4.77 27.77 5.27
CA GLU A 354 5.68 27.88 6.43
C GLU A 354 6.87 26.93 6.29
N ILE A 355 6.67 25.72 5.81
CA ILE A 355 7.74 24.70 5.61
C ILE A 355 8.32 24.72 4.20
N GLY A 356 7.89 25.65 3.34
CA GLY A 356 8.43 25.83 1.99
C GLY A 356 8.08 24.71 1.01
N MET A 357 6.89 24.12 1.09
CA MET A 357 6.43 23.14 0.11
C MET A 357 6.25 23.77 -1.28
N ASN A 358 6.53 23.00 -2.30
CA ASN A 358 6.25 23.39 -3.68
C ASN A 358 4.84 22.92 -4.08
N SER A 359 3.98 23.88 -4.42
CA SER A 359 2.65 23.64 -5.02
C SER A 359 2.59 24.10 -6.49
N GLY A 360 3.63 24.78 -6.96
CA GLY A 360 3.73 25.38 -8.29
C GLY A 360 4.37 24.48 -9.33
N THR A 361 5.13 25.07 -10.25
CA THR A 361 5.83 24.34 -11.31
C THR A 361 6.64 23.19 -10.75
N TYR A 362 6.46 22.00 -11.33
CA TYR A 362 7.17 20.77 -10.95
C TYR A 362 6.87 20.25 -9.53
N ALA A 363 5.69 20.59 -8.98
CA ALA A 363 5.30 20.19 -7.61
C ALA A 363 5.27 18.67 -7.37
N LEU A 364 4.95 17.89 -8.42
CA LEU A 364 4.93 16.41 -8.37
C LEU A 364 6.29 15.79 -8.71
N GLY A 365 7.27 16.61 -9.06
CA GLY A 365 8.62 16.15 -9.41
C GLY A 365 9.61 16.28 -8.25
N PRO A 366 10.84 15.78 -8.41
CA PRO A 366 11.89 15.93 -7.42
C PRO A 366 12.38 17.39 -7.35
N GLY A 367 13.07 17.75 -6.25
CA GLY A 367 13.75 19.05 -6.08
C GLY A 367 13.25 19.90 -4.93
N ASN A 368 12.02 19.72 -4.46
CA ASN A 368 11.58 20.34 -3.21
C ASN A 368 11.82 19.41 -2.03
N ARG A 369 12.50 19.91 -1.00
CA ARG A 369 12.87 19.12 0.16
C ARG A 369 11.65 18.65 0.95
N ALA A 370 10.74 19.55 1.31
CA ALA A 370 9.59 19.22 2.13
C ALA A 370 8.67 18.20 1.44
N ASN A 371 8.34 18.40 0.14
CA ASN A 371 7.56 17.43 -0.63
C ASN A 371 8.23 16.03 -0.62
N ALA A 372 9.55 16.00 -0.87
CA ALA A 372 10.30 14.75 -0.96
C ALA A 372 10.41 14.03 0.39
N THR A 373 10.79 14.76 1.46
CA THR A 373 11.03 14.15 2.78
C THR A 373 9.75 13.71 3.47
N ILE A 374 8.66 14.46 3.36
CA ILE A 374 7.35 14.08 3.91
C ILE A 374 6.83 12.84 3.17
N GLY A 375 6.88 12.85 1.83
CA GLY A 375 6.45 11.70 1.03
C GLY A 375 7.24 10.44 1.34
N ARG A 376 8.58 10.55 1.42
CA ARG A 376 9.49 9.46 1.77
C ARG A 376 9.27 8.93 3.19
N ALA A 377 9.03 9.83 4.14
CA ALA A 377 8.86 9.45 5.54
C ALA A 377 7.70 8.46 5.73
N LEU A 378 6.58 8.62 5.02
CA LEU A 378 5.46 7.66 5.09
C LEU A 378 5.90 6.24 4.69
N ARG A 379 6.79 6.08 3.69
CA ARG A 379 7.32 4.77 3.32
C ARG A 379 8.17 4.17 4.45
N LEU A 380 9.05 4.96 5.05
CA LEU A 380 9.85 4.50 6.19
C LEU A 380 8.96 4.16 7.39
N PHE A 381 7.89 4.90 7.63
CA PHE A 381 6.91 4.58 8.68
C PHE A 381 6.23 3.24 8.44
N ILE A 382 5.82 2.95 7.20
CA ILE A 382 5.22 1.65 6.84
C ILE A 382 6.20 0.51 7.11
N TYR A 383 7.48 0.65 6.73
CA TYR A 383 8.50 -0.36 7.00
C TYR A 383 8.78 -0.51 8.50
N ASN A 384 9.15 0.58 9.14
CA ASN A 384 9.73 0.53 10.48
C ASN A 384 8.70 0.55 11.59
N LEU A 385 7.65 1.33 11.45
CA LEU A 385 6.62 1.53 12.49
C LEU A 385 5.41 0.63 12.29
N GLY A 386 5.14 0.25 11.04
CA GLY A 386 4.07 -0.66 10.69
C GLY A 386 4.48 -2.13 10.56
N GLY A 387 5.76 -2.44 10.61
CA GLY A 387 6.26 -3.80 10.39
C GLY A 387 6.14 -4.26 8.93
N GLY A 388 6.16 -3.31 7.97
CA GLY A 388 6.10 -3.61 6.55
C GLY A 388 7.34 -4.35 6.05
N GLU A 389 7.14 -5.38 5.23
CA GLU A 389 8.19 -6.17 4.63
C GLU A 389 7.83 -6.55 3.20
N ASN A 390 8.72 -6.22 2.25
CA ASN A 390 8.50 -6.51 0.84
C ASN A 390 8.47 -8.02 0.59
N GLY A 391 7.46 -8.48 -0.15
CA GLY A 391 7.27 -9.90 -0.44
C GLY A 391 6.58 -10.69 0.67
N VAL A 392 6.36 -10.09 1.84
CA VAL A 392 5.68 -10.72 2.99
C VAL A 392 4.30 -10.13 3.19
N ASN A 393 4.22 -8.85 3.54
CA ASN A 393 2.97 -8.11 3.77
C ASN A 393 2.87 -6.82 2.95
N LEU A 394 3.90 -6.50 2.17
CA LEU A 394 3.89 -5.50 1.10
C LEU A 394 4.08 -6.24 -0.22
N MET A 395 2.96 -6.68 -0.80
CA MET A 395 2.92 -7.70 -1.86
C MET A 395 2.69 -7.14 -3.26
N GLY A 396 2.88 -5.83 -3.48
CA GLY A 396 2.70 -5.23 -4.81
C GLY A 396 3.53 -5.94 -5.89
N THR A 397 2.86 -6.58 -6.85
CA THR A 397 3.50 -7.46 -7.85
C THR A 397 4.60 -6.76 -8.64
N GLN A 398 4.39 -5.49 -8.99
CA GLN A 398 5.37 -4.69 -9.74
C GLN A 398 5.94 -3.53 -8.89
N GLY A 399 5.31 -3.22 -7.74
CA GLY A 399 5.58 -2.01 -7.00
C GLY A 399 4.99 -0.75 -7.67
N ASN A 400 5.18 0.41 -7.05
CA ASN A 400 4.69 1.70 -7.55
C ASN A 400 5.70 2.80 -7.27
N VAL A 401 6.08 3.54 -8.30
CA VAL A 401 7.07 4.64 -8.17
C VAL A 401 6.61 5.74 -7.20
N GLY A 402 5.31 5.98 -7.05
CA GLY A 402 4.75 6.88 -6.04
C GLY A 402 5.04 6.47 -4.60
N SER A 403 5.52 5.23 -4.39
CA SER A 403 5.92 4.76 -3.06
C SER A 403 7.24 5.35 -2.56
N TYR A 404 8.06 5.98 -3.42
CA TYR A 404 9.28 6.66 -2.99
C TYR A 404 8.98 7.99 -2.30
N ALA A 405 8.14 8.84 -2.93
CA ALA A 405 7.76 10.12 -2.37
C ALA A 405 6.56 10.68 -3.16
N PHE A 406 5.37 10.59 -2.63
CA PHE A 406 4.18 11.12 -3.28
C PHE A 406 3.46 12.09 -2.35
N CYS A 407 4.06 13.28 -2.20
CA CYS A 407 3.53 14.36 -1.37
C CYS A 407 3.70 15.69 -2.07
N PHE A 408 2.67 16.52 -2.02
CA PHE A 408 2.67 17.89 -2.56
C PHE A 408 1.64 18.76 -1.83
N ALA A 409 1.75 20.08 -2.00
CA ALA A 409 0.75 21.01 -1.52
C ALA A 409 -0.20 21.44 -2.65
N GLU A 410 -1.45 21.74 -2.32
CA GLU A 410 -2.38 22.39 -3.25
C GLU A 410 -1.88 23.82 -3.56
N ASN A 411 -2.01 24.23 -4.82
CA ASN A 411 -1.70 25.61 -5.21
C ASN A 411 -2.89 26.53 -4.93
N GLU A 412 -3.17 26.73 -3.65
CA GLU A 412 -4.32 27.51 -3.18
C GLU A 412 -4.28 28.97 -3.66
N ALA A 413 -3.07 29.54 -3.79
CA ALA A 413 -2.89 30.92 -4.21
C ALA A 413 -3.27 31.17 -5.69
N ALA A 414 -3.11 30.15 -6.55
CA ALA A 414 -3.44 30.23 -7.97
C ALA A 414 -4.78 29.55 -8.29
N SER A 415 -5.41 28.91 -7.30
CA SER A 415 -6.73 28.29 -7.46
C SER A 415 -7.83 29.34 -7.49
N PRO A 416 -8.76 29.27 -8.45
CA PRO A 416 -9.96 30.12 -8.47
C PRO A 416 -11.04 29.64 -7.49
N TRP A 417 -10.84 28.50 -6.83
CA TRP A 417 -11.82 27.83 -5.98
C TRP A 417 -11.34 27.73 -4.54
N GLU A 418 -12.26 27.31 -3.66
CA GLU A 418 -11.91 26.97 -2.27
C GLU A 418 -10.93 25.79 -2.22
N PRO A 419 -9.96 25.82 -1.27
CA PRO A 419 -9.03 24.74 -1.06
C PRO A 419 -9.71 23.41 -0.74
N PHE A 420 -8.98 22.30 -0.95
CA PHE A 420 -9.51 20.95 -0.78
C PHE A 420 -10.03 20.68 0.64
N GLN A 421 -9.32 21.14 1.68
CA GLN A 421 -9.72 20.91 3.08
C GLN A 421 -11.09 21.50 3.43
N VAL A 422 -11.52 22.57 2.74
CA VAL A 422 -12.85 23.16 2.98
C VAL A 422 -13.96 22.16 2.60
N SER A 423 -13.80 21.42 1.50
CA SER A 423 -14.73 20.34 1.13
C SER A 423 -14.72 19.17 2.12
N ARG A 424 -13.73 19.11 3.00
CA ARG A 424 -13.59 18.08 4.05
C ARG A 424 -14.05 18.56 5.43
N GLY A 425 -14.66 19.76 5.51
CA GLY A 425 -15.22 20.31 6.75
C GLY A 425 -14.24 21.10 7.61
N PHE A 426 -13.09 21.49 7.07
CA PHE A 426 -12.11 22.35 7.72
C PHE A 426 -12.24 23.80 7.23
N GLU A 427 -11.74 24.75 8.02
CA GLU A 427 -11.68 26.13 7.60
C GLU A 427 -10.53 26.37 6.62
N ARG A 428 -10.60 27.48 5.87
CA ARG A 428 -9.57 27.85 4.89
C ARG A 428 -8.17 28.00 5.50
N ASP A 429 -8.11 28.50 6.72
CA ASP A 429 -6.86 28.77 7.43
C ASP A 429 -6.39 27.58 8.30
N ASP A 430 -7.11 26.47 8.29
CA ASP A 430 -6.67 25.23 8.92
C ASP A 430 -5.57 24.56 8.09
N SER A 431 -4.53 24.10 8.75
CA SER A 431 -3.51 23.25 8.12
C SER A 431 -3.92 21.79 8.21
N THR A 432 -4.00 21.12 7.07
CA THR A 432 -4.44 19.71 6.99
C THR A 432 -3.53 18.87 6.10
N ILE A 433 -3.53 17.58 6.36
CA ILE A 433 -3.02 16.56 5.42
C ILE A 433 -4.12 15.59 5.06
N THR A 434 -4.22 15.26 3.77
CA THR A 434 -5.10 14.22 3.26
C THR A 434 -4.27 13.10 2.66
N VAL A 435 -4.54 11.86 3.09
CA VAL A 435 -3.92 10.65 2.52
C VAL A 435 -4.93 9.92 1.67
N PHE A 436 -4.51 9.53 0.46
CA PHE A 436 -5.26 8.71 -0.47
C PHE A 436 -4.49 7.42 -0.77
N ALA A 437 -5.20 6.34 -1.11
CA ALA A 437 -4.62 5.13 -1.67
C ALA A 437 -4.93 5.02 -3.16
N GLY A 438 -4.03 4.42 -3.94
CA GLY A 438 -4.21 4.22 -5.38
C GLY A 438 -2.89 4.27 -6.14
N GLY A 439 -2.83 4.99 -7.27
CA GLY A 439 -1.52 5.25 -7.85
C GLY A 439 -1.39 5.01 -9.35
N TRP A 440 -2.47 4.81 -10.07
CA TRP A 440 -2.46 4.84 -11.53
C TRP A 440 -2.96 6.17 -12.03
N SER A 441 -2.29 6.71 -13.05
CA SER A 441 -2.64 8.00 -13.62
C SER A 441 -2.82 7.94 -15.12
N HIS A 442 -3.70 8.80 -15.60
CA HIS A 442 -3.78 9.19 -17.00
C HIS A 442 -3.41 10.67 -17.12
N THR A 443 -2.50 10.98 -18.04
CA THR A 443 -2.01 12.35 -18.24
C THR A 443 -2.21 12.75 -19.70
N GLY A 444 -2.74 13.94 -19.91
CA GLY A 444 -2.86 14.54 -21.24
C GLY A 444 -2.60 16.04 -21.21
N ASN A 445 -1.94 16.56 -22.25
CA ASN A 445 -1.95 17.99 -22.54
C ASN A 445 -3.33 18.32 -23.11
N MET A 446 -4.22 18.78 -22.26
CA MET A 446 -5.56 19.17 -22.67
C MET A 446 -5.54 20.66 -22.98
N LEU A 447 -5.34 20.99 -24.24
CA LEU A 447 -5.40 22.36 -24.75
C LEU A 447 -6.82 22.96 -24.66
N HIS A 448 -7.84 22.12 -24.50
CA HIS A 448 -9.23 22.48 -24.49
C HIS A 448 -10.00 21.66 -23.45
N GLN A 449 -9.94 22.00 -22.19
CA GLN A 449 -10.92 21.68 -21.13
C GLN A 449 -11.73 20.36 -21.30
N ASP A 450 -11.14 19.30 -21.92
CA ASP A 450 -11.86 18.05 -22.19
C ASP A 450 -11.92 17.16 -20.93
N LEU A 451 -12.74 17.61 -19.98
CA LEU A 451 -13.06 16.83 -18.77
C LEU A 451 -13.67 15.47 -19.12
N HIS A 452 -14.45 15.40 -20.20
CA HIS A 452 -15.12 14.17 -20.61
C HIS A 452 -14.12 13.10 -21.05
N ARG A 453 -13.03 13.51 -21.71
CA ARG A 453 -11.99 12.58 -22.12
C ARG A 453 -11.23 12.05 -20.90
N LEU A 454 -10.82 12.93 -20.00
CA LEU A 454 -10.16 12.52 -18.76
C LEU A 454 -11.02 11.54 -17.96
N ALA A 455 -12.30 11.85 -17.79
CA ALA A 455 -13.24 11.00 -17.05
C ALA A 455 -13.40 9.63 -17.71
N ARG A 456 -13.54 9.56 -19.05
CA ARG A 456 -13.63 8.28 -19.77
C ARG A 456 -12.35 7.47 -19.68
N ASP A 457 -11.20 8.12 -19.86
CA ASP A 457 -9.91 7.44 -19.82
C ASP A 457 -9.66 6.81 -18.45
N ILE A 458 -10.04 7.51 -17.36
CA ILE A 458 -9.93 6.99 -16.00
C ILE A 458 -10.99 5.91 -15.72
N ALA A 459 -12.19 6.00 -16.27
CA ALA A 459 -13.24 5.01 -16.06
C ALA A 459 -12.83 3.59 -16.51
N TYR A 460 -11.89 3.47 -17.44
CA TYR A 460 -11.33 2.18 -17.88
C TYR A 460 -10.22 1.63 -17.00
N PHE A 461 -9.76 2.34 -15.98
CA PHE A 461 -8.89 1.75 -14.97
C PHE A 461 -9.69 0.73 -14.15
N GLN A 462 -9.07 -0.43 -13.92
CA GLN A 462 -9.69 -1.61 -13.31
C GLN A 462 -10.16 -1.45 -11.85
N TRP A 463 -10.03 -0.25 -11.26
CA TRP A 463 -10.43 0.04 -9.88
C TRP A 463 -11.37 1.23 -9.86
N PRO A 464 -12.67 1.04 -9.93
CA PRO A 464 -13.64 2.12 -9.86
C PRO A 464 -13.82 2.63 -8.42
N SER A 465 -12.75 3.10 -7.79
CA SER A 465 -12.83 3.55 -6.40
C SER A 465 -12.90 5.06 -6.26
N GLY A 466 -12.35 5.82 -7.22
CA GLY A 466 -12.39 7.27 -7.18
C GLY A 466 -11.44 7.93 -8.18
N ILE A 467 -11.58 9.25 -8.31
CA ILE A 467 -10.73 10.10 -9.14
C ILE A 467 -10.21 11.26 -8.31
N VAL A 468 -8.90 11.50 -8.33
CA VAL A 468 -8.33 12.80 -7.98
C VAL A 468 -7.83 13.45 -9.27
N ALA A 469 -8.51 14.49 -9.74
CA ALA A 469 -8.10 15.28 -10.90
C ALA A 469 -7.20 16.43 -10.45
N LEU A 470 -5.94 16.38 -10.85
CA LEU A 470 -4.96 17.42 -10.61
C LEU A 470 -4.97 18.38 -11.79
N LEU A 471 -5.39 19.62 -11.56
CA LEU A 471 -5.52 20.64 -12.59
C LEU A 471 -4.41 21.68 -12.45
N ALA A 472 -3.71 21.98 -13.55
CA ALA A 472 -2.85 23.15 -13.58
C ALA A 472 -3.69 24.44 -13.39
N PRO A 473 -3.12 25.52 -12.78
CA PRO A 473 -3.85 26.77 -12.56
C PRO A 473 -4.49 27.34 -13.83
N ALA A 474 -3.83 27.26 -14.98
CA ALA A 474 -4.38 27.70 -16.26
C ALA A 474 -5.68 26.97 -16.64
N THR A 475 -5.75 25.67 -16.41
CA THR A 475 -6.95 24.85 -16.64
C THR A 475 -8.06 25.24 -15.66
N ALA A 476 -7.74 25.33 -14.36
CA ALA A 476 -8.71 25.68 -13.34
C ALA A 476 -9.32 27.07 -13.55
N ASN A 477 -8.49 28.06 -13.87
CA ASN A 477 -8.94 29.42 -14.15
C ASN A 477 -9.82 29.50 -15.41
N ALA A 478 -9.48 28.78 -16.48
CA ALA A 478 -10.30 28.74 -17.68
C ALA A 478 -11.69 28.12 -17.43
N LEU A 479 -11.76 27.04 -16.63
CA LEU A 479 -13.02 26.44 -16.20
C LEU A 479 -13.84 27.40 -15.34
N ALA A 480 -13.22 28.07 -14.37
CA ALA A 480 -13.90 29.05 -13.53
C ALA A 480 -14.44 30.24 -14.35
N GLN A 481 -13.66 30.77 -15.31
CA GLN A 481 -14.09 31.83 -16.22
C GLN A 481 -15.27 31.40 -17.09
N SER A 482 -15.39 30.11 -17.43
CA SER A 482 -16.57 29.57 -18.11
C SER A 482 -17.79 29.36 -17.19
N GLY A 483 -17.71 29.77 -15.93
CA GLY A 483 -18.78 29.67 -14.94
C GLY A 483 -18.86 28.32 -14.20
N MET A 484 -17.80 27.52 -14.24
CA MET A 484 -17.76 26.23 -13.55
C MET A 484 -17.19 26.39 -12.15
N SER A 485 -17.97 26.10 -11.13
CA SER A 485 -17.48 25.90 -9.75
C SER A 485 -16.70 24.58 -9.63
N LYS A 486 -15.88 24.43 -8.58
CA LYS A 486 -15.18 23.17 -8.28
C LYS A 486 -16.14 21.97 -8.24
N ALA A 487 -17.25 22.11 -7.51
CA ALA A 487 -18.27 21.07 -7.40
C ALA A 487 -18.90 20.70 -8.78
N LYS A 488 -19.05 21.68 -9.69
CA LYS A 488 -19.56 21.41 -11.03
C LYS A 488 -18.53 20.68 -11.90
N VAL A 489 -17.25 20.99 -11.76
CA VAL A 489 -16.16 20.24 -12.43
C VAL A 489 -16.12 18.79 -11.94
N GLU A 490 -16.21 18.58 -10.64
CA GLU A 490 -16.29 17.23 -10.04
C GLU A 490 -17.55 16.47 -10.52
N GLU A 491 -18.69 17.15 -10.63
CA GLU A 491 -19.92 16.58 -11.16
C GLU A 491 -19.77 16.17 -12.63
N GLU A 492 -19.14 16.99 -13.46
CA GLU A 492 -18.89 16.67 -14.88
C GLU A 492 -17.93 15.50 -15.04
N LEU A 493 -16.87 15.44 -14.23
CA LEU A 493 -15.97 14.28 -14.19
C LEU A 493 -16.75 13.01 -13.82
N TRP A 494 -17.54 13.06 -12.76
CA TRP A 494 -18.36 11.93 -12.32
C TRP A 494 -19.36 11.48 -13.37
N ARG A 495 -20.12 12.40 -13.96
CA ARG A 495 -21.13 12.10 -14.99
C ARG A 495 -20.55 11.42 -16.22
N ASN A 496 -19.31 11.74 -16.58
CA ASN A 496 -18.65 11.22 -17.77
C ASN A 496 -17.74 10.01 -17.48
N ALA A 497 -17.47 9.68 -16.22
CA ALA A 497 -16.76 8.47 -15.83
C ALA A 497 -17.70 7.26 -15.88
N THR A 498 -18.05 6.86 -17.12
CA THR A 498 -19.08 5.84 -17.37
C THR A 498 -18.55 4.69 -18.21
N LEU A 499 -19.02 3.48 -17.89
CA LEU A 499 -18.95 2.30 -18.74
C LEU A 499 -20.36 1.87 -19.15
N THR A 500 -20.49 0.98 -20.14
CA THR A 500 -21.72 0.21 -20.29
C THR A 500 -21.86 -0.75 -19.13
N MET A 501 -23.09 -1.12 -18.80
CA MET A 501 -23.33 -2.08 -17.70
C MET A 501 -22.69 -3.44 -18.00
N GLY A 502 -22.64 -3.85 -19.29
CA GLY A 502 -21.97 -5.05 -19.72
C GLY A 502 -20.45 -5.00 -19.50
N GLU A 503 -19.79 -3.89 -19.86
CA GLU A 503 -18.37 -3.68 -19.55
C GLU A 503 -18.13 -3.68 -18.04
N PHE A 504 -18.96 -2.99 -17.27
CA PHE A 504 -18.82 -2.90 -15.81
C PHE A 504 -19.03 -4.26 -15.14
N ARG A 505 -20.01 -5.07 -15.57
CA ARG A 505 -20.22 -6.44 -15.08
C ARG A 505 -19.09 -7.39 -15.39
N ASN A 506 -18.40 -7.21 -16.51
CA ASN A 506 -17.24 -8.03 -16.89
C ASN A 506 -15.97 -7.60 -16.16
N ASP A 507 -15.96 -6.44 -15.50
CA ASP A 507 -14.87 -6.02 -14.66
C ASP A 507 -14.83 -6.91 -13.40
N HIS A 508 -13.65 -7.49 -13.11
CA HIS A 508 -13.48 -8.36 -11.95
C HIS A 508 -13.71 -7.62 -10.62
N TYR A 509 -13.50 -6.29 -10.59
CA TYR A 509 -13.76 -5.47 -9.42
C TYR A 509 -15.26 -5.34 -9.15
N TYR A 510 -16.09 -5.18 -10.19
CA TYR A 510 -17.53 -5.19 -10.06
C TYR A 510 -18.03 -6.51 -9.44
N GLN A 511 -17.53 -7.64 -9.93
CA GLN A 511 -17.90 -8.96 -9.44
C GLN A 511 -17.54 -9.15 -7.96
N ARG A 512 -16.34 -8.71 -7.59
CA ARG A 512 -15.76 -8.95 -6.25
C ARG A 512 -16.26 -7.99 -5.20
N PHE A 513 -16.54 -6.74 -5.57
CA PHE A 513 -16.78 -5.67 -4.60
C PHE A 513 -18.12 -4.98 -4.80
N ILE A 514 -18.47 -4.64 -6.03
CA ILE A 514 -19.69 -3.86 -6.27
C ILE A 514 -20.96 -4.70 -6.12
N ILE A 515 -21.00 -5.92 -6.60
CA ILE A 515 -22.15 -6.81 -6.42
C ILE A 515 -22.52 -7.00 -4.95
N PRO A 516 -21.60 -7.31 -4.02
CA PRO A 516 -21.92 -7.37 -2.60
C PRO A 516 -22.53 -6.08 -2.06
N ILE A 517 -21.96 -4.92 -2.42
CA ILE A 517 -22.50 -3.60 -2.03
C ILE A 517 -23.92 -3.41 -2.56
N LEU A 518 -24.16 -3.68 -3.84
CA LEU A 518 -25.48 -3.57 -4.46
C LEU A 518 -26.53 -4.51 -3.81
N LYS A 519 -26.07 -5.61 -3.22
CA LYS A 519 -26.89 -6.53 -2.42
C LYS A 519 -27.03 -6.10 -0.94
N GLY A 520 -26.60 -4.90 -0.59
CA GLY A 520 -26.74 -4.30 0.74
C GLY A 520 -25.71 -4.79 1.77
N LYS A 521 -24.60 -5.43 1.32
CA LYS A 521 -23.50 -5.80 2.22
C LYS A 521 -22.60 -4.60 2.48
N GLU A 522 -22.06 -4.53 3.70
CA GLU A 522 -21.07 -3.50 4.06
C GLU A 522 -19.72 -3.81 3.42
N MET A 523 -19.02 -2.77 3.00
CA MET A 523 -17.67 -2.87 2.51
C MET A 523 -16.92 -1.55 2.71
N ASN A 524 -16.02 -1.48 3.69
CA ASN A 524 -15.13 -0.34 3.94
C ASN A 524 -15.85 1.03 3.92
N GLY A 525 -17.08 1.11 4.43
CA GLY A 525 -17.90 2.33 4.40
C GLY A 525 -18.50 2.66 3.03
N LEU A 526 -18.48 1.73 2.07
CA LEU A 526 -19.00 1.95 0.71
C LEU A 526 -20.44 1.49 0.52
N ARG A 527 -21.11 1.05 1.57
CA ARG A 527 -22.54 0.69 1.51
C ARG A 527 -23.36 1.85 0.94
N ASP A 528 -24.31 1.49 0.08
CA ASP A 528 -25.24 2.43 -0.56
C ASP A 528 -24.61 3.49 -1.49
N ARG A 529 -23.31 3.38 -1.81
CA ARG A 529 -22.62 4.34 -2.69
C ARG A 529 -22.91 4.15 -4.18
N TRP A 530 -23.45 2.99 -4.57
CA TRP A 530 -24.00 2.71 -5.90
C TRP A 530 -25.49 2.36 -5.81
N PRO A 531 -26.32 2.80 -6.79
CA PRO A 531 -27.75 2.47 -6.79
C PRO A 531 -27.98 0.97 -6.94
N ALA A 532 -28.80 0.36 -6.08
CA ALA A 532 -29.17 -1.05 -6.18
C ALA A 532 -29.81 -1.42 -7.55
N SER A 533 -30.38 -0.45 -8.24
CA SER A 533 -30.92 -0.61 -9.59
C SER A 533 -29.91 -1.10 -10.62
N TYR A 534 -28.59 -0.92 -10.38
CA TYR A 534 -27.54 -1.41 -11.27
C TYR A 534 -27.57 -2.94 -11.48
N LEU A 535 -28.11 -3.69 -10.50
CA LEU A 535 -28.27 -5.14 -10.64
C LEU A 535 -29.16 -5.54 -11.84
N ASN A 536 -30.14 -4.71 -12.17
CA ASN A 536 -31.20 -5.02 -13.13
C ASN A 536 -31.12 -4.22 -14.44
N LEU A 537 -30.10 -3.40 -14.65
CA LEU A 537 -29.93 -2.65 -15.87
C LEU A 537 -29.52 -3.54 -17.04
N PRO A 538 -29.94 -3.24 -18.30
CA PRO A 538 -29.47 -3.94 -19.48
C PRO A 538 -28.00 -3.63 -19.76
N ASP A 539 -27.33 -4.50 -20.53
CA ASP A 539 -25.89 -4.41 -20.76
C ASP A 539 -25.45 -3.17 -21.53
N ASP A 540 -26.32 -2.58 -22.32
CA ASP A 540 -26.07 -1.35 -23.08
C ASP A 540 -26.31 -0.06 -22.28
N ALA A 541 -26.90 -0.14 -21.10
CA ALA A 541 -27.09 1.02 -20.23
C ALA A 541 -25.74 1.58 -19.76
N ARG A 542 -25.56 2.89 -19.86
CA ARG A 542 -24.35 3.54 -19.32
C ARG A 542 -24.53 3.89 -17.85
N VAL A 543 -23.53 3.54 -17.06
CA VAL A 543 -23.51 3.74 -15.60
C VAL A 543 -22.24 4.42 -15.14
N GLN A 544 -22.34 5.23 -14.09
CA GLN A 544 -21.18 5.81 -13.41
C GLN A 544 -20.42 4.71 -12.65
N VAL A 545 -19.12 4.64 -12.87
CA VAL A 545 -18.28 3.60 -12.24
C VAL A 545 -17.72 4.00 -10.89
N TYR A 546 -17.79 5.27 -10.52
CA TYR A 546 -17.31 5.78 -9.24
C TYR A 546 -18.46 6.29 -8.36
N PRO A 547 -18.33 6.18 -7.02
CA PRO A 547 -19.18 6.95 -6.12
C PRO A 547 -18.98 8.45 -6.34
N ARG A 548 -20.06 9.23 -6.21
CA ARG A 548 -19.99 10.69 -6.43
C ARG A 548 -18.99 11.38 -5.50
N ASP A 549 -18.93 10.91 -4.24
CA ASP A 549 -18.09 11.50 -3.19
C ASP A 549 -16.60 11.13 -3.27
N ASP A 550 -16.21 10.26 -4.22
CA ASP A 550 -14.81 9.89 -4.47
C ASP A 550 -14.24 10.55 -5.74
N VAL A 551 -14.90 11.59 -6.25
CA VAL A 551 -14.39 12.40 -7.35
C VAL A 551 -13.97 13.76 -6.82
N HIS A 552 -12.68 14.05 -6.90
CA HIS A 552 -12.07 15.23 -6.31
C HIS A 552 -11.27 16.02 -7.33
N VAL A 553 -11.24 17.34 -7.16
CA VAL A 553 -10.43 18.27 -7.94
C VAL A 553 -9.45 18.98 -7.02
N VAL A 554 -8.18 19.02 -7.42
CA VAL A 554 -7.10 19.71 -6.72
C VAL A 554 -6.32 20.56 -7.72
N VAL A 555 -6.06 21.81 -7.38
CA VAL A 555 -5.23 22.69 -8.24
C VAL A 555 -3.77 22.55 -7.81
N VAL A 556 -2.89 22.19 -8.75
CA VAL A 556 -1.46 22.03 -8.50
C VAL A 556 -0.65 22.28 -9.76
N GLY A 557 0.57 22.71 -9.61
CA GLY A 557 1.49 22.95 -10.72
C GLY A 557 1.62 24.41 -11.10
N GLY A 558 2.39 24.67 -12.16
CA GLY A 558 2.65 26.00 -12.71
C GLY A 558 1.65 26.40 -13.79
N GLU A 559 1.77 27.64 -14.24
CA GLU A 559 0.86 28.29 -15.21
C GLU A 559 1.29 28.10 -16.67
N ALA A 560 2.42 27.46 -16.94
CA ALA A 560 3.01 27.41 -18.28
C ALA A 560 2.16 26.66 -19.32
N ASN A 561 1.28 25.75 -18.89
CA ASN A 561 0.43 24.98 -19.79
C ASN A 561 -0.89 24.59 -19.11
N ALA A 562 -1.96 24.58 -19.89
CA ALA A 562 -3.24 24.00 -19.45
C ALA A 562 -3.11 22.46 -19.47
N MET A 563 -2.99 21.86 -18.30
CA MET A 563 -2.77 20.44 -18.13
C MET A 563 -3.69 19.87 -17.07
N MET A 564 -4.09 18.62 -17.25
CA MET A 564 -4.80 17.82 -16.26
C MET A 564 -4.17 16.44 -16.12
N GLN A 565 -4.11 15.95 -14.90
CA GLN A 565 -3.77 14.55 -14.61
C GLN A 565 -4.91 13.94 -13.80
N GLY A 566 -5.42 12.81 -14.24
CA GLY A 566 -6.36 12.02 -13.43
C GLY A 566 -5.66 10.87 -12.77
N TRP A 567 -5.86 10.74 -11.47
CA TRP A 567 -5.32 9.65 -10.65
C TRP A 567 -6.45 8.80 -10.11
N ALA A 568 -6.35 7.48 -10.32
CA ALA A 568 -7.24 6.53 -9.67
C ALA A 568 -6.84 6.44 -8.19
N MET A 569 -7.60 7.14 -7.34
CA MET A 569 -7.34 7.29 -5.90
C MET A 569 -8.65 7.18 -5.13
N TRP A 570 -8.57 6.70 -3.89
CA TRP A 570 -9.72 6.56 -2.98
C TRP A 570 -9.31 6.74 -1.52
N GLY A 571 -10.32 6.71 -0.63
CA GLY A 571 -10.12 6.66 0.82
C GLY A 571 -9.56 7.95 1.40
N ALA A 572 -9.93 9.11 0.82
CA ALA A 572 -9.48 10.42 1.29
C ALA A 572 -9.66 10.59 2.80
N THR A 573 -8.60 10.41 3.56
CA THR A 573 -8.56 10.59 5.02
C THR A 573 -7.85 11.88 5.34
N THR A 574 -8.60 12.88 5.82
CA THR A 574 -8.09 14.23 6.13
C THR A 574 -8.02 14.42 7.64
N VAL A 575 -6.89 14.91 8.12
CA VAL A 575 -6.69 15.26 9.54
C VAL A 575 -6.04 16.62 9.69
N SER A 576 -6.29 17.28 10.85
CA SER A 576 -5.65 18.55 11.20
C SER A 576 -4.18 18.35 11.54
N ILE A 577 -3.31 19.20 10.96
CA ILE A 577 -1.89 19.31 11.31
C ILE A 577 -1.73 20.19 12.55
N ASP A 578 -2.57 21.22 12.71
CA ASP A 578 -2.41 22.24 13.75
C ASP A 578 -2.46 21.69 15.17
N LYS A 579 -3.18 20.60 15.38
CA LYS A 579 -3.20 19.92 16.69
C LYS A 579 -1.86 19.27 17.07
N TRP A 580 -0.97 19.06 16.12
CA TRP A 580 0.34 18.43 16.32
C TRP A 580 1.50 19.45 16.46
N ARG A 581 1.20 20.75 16.45
CA ARG A 581 2.19 21.83 16.61
C ARG A 581 2.79 21.93 18.02
#